data_954ff282d95d4137884a6f63b58d75c2
#
_entry.id   954ff282d95d4137884a6f63b58d75c2
#
_cell.length_a   1.000
_cell.length_b   1.000
_cell.length_c   1.000
_cell.angle_alpha   90.00
_cell.angle_beta   90.00
_cell.angle_gamma   90.00
#
_symmetry.space_group_name_H-M   'P 1'
#
loop_
_entity.id
_entity.type
_entity.pdbx_description
1 polymer ?
#
loop_
_entity_poly.entity_id
_entity_poly.type
_entity_poly.pdbx_seq_one_letter_code
_entity_poly.pdbx_strand_id
1 'polypeptide(L)'
;MIRLRQELPKATVVRLIHEMNIRKLISPGLDLHRATVYRFLNSNGLNKKNRVTPEDRRRFEAESPNDLWQSDCMHGPMIIHENKKRKAYLLAFIDDHSRLVPHAEFYLSESLQSYLKSLESAVSTRGLPRKIYTDNGAAFRSHHLEHVTASLGIALLHARPYKPQGKGKIERFFRTVRSEFLPFFKGSTLFELNQAFCIWLNDIYHSRKHSSTGQTPFARFTSNMECLRESPANLKDYFRKNVRRRVAKDRTVSLNGRIFEAPVPLIGKQVSLLYHDQEPDRVEVSFEGRSYGLLTV
;
A
#
# COMPACT_ATOMS: atom_id res chain seq x y z
N MET A 1 -25.31 -0.73 39.78
CA MET A 1 -24.95 -0.55 38.38
C MET A 1 -24.23 0.79 38.14
N ILE A 2 -24.74 1.95 38.56
CA ILE A 2 -24.10 3.25 38.35
C ILE A 2 -22.69 3.30 38.93
N ARG A 3 -22.51 2.96 40.20
CA ARG A 3 -21.18 2.87 40.84
C ARG A 3 -20.23 1.94 40.11
N LEU A 4 -20.70 0.76 39.69
CA LEU A 4 -19.88 -0.20 38.97
C LEU A 4 -19.44 0.33 37.59
N ARG A 5 -20.30 1.08 36.92
CA ARG A 5 -19.94 1.76 35.67
C ARG A 5 -18.91 2.88 35.84
N GLN A 6 -18.97 3.59 36.98
CA GLN A 6 -17.96 4.60 37.34
C GLN A 6 -16.62 3.96 37.71
N GLU A 7 -16.64 2.82 38.42
CA GLU A 7 -15.43 2.04 38.71
C GLU A 7 -14.80 1.42 37.44
N LEU A 8 -15.62 0.98 36.49
CA LEU A 8 -15.20 0.30 35.28
C LEU A 8 -15.69 1.05 34.01
N PRO A 9 -15.21 2.25 33.73
CA PRO A 9 -15.75 3.11 32.68
C PRO A 9 -15.60 2.53 31.27
N LYS A 10 -14.61 1.68 31.04
CA LYS A 10 -14.32 1.03 29.73
C LYS A 10 -14.95 -0.37 29.58
N ALA A 11 -15.57 -0.92 30.63
CA ALA A 11 -16.14 -2.24 30.58
C ALA A 11 -17.33 -2.33 29.60
N THR A 12 -17.44 -3.42 28.87
CA THR A 12 -18.63 -3.70 28.06
C THR A 12 -19.83 -4.00 28.96
N VAL A 13 -21.05 -3.85 28.43
CA VAL A 13 -22.27 -4.19 29.18
C VAL A 13 -22.27 -5.65 29.65
N VAL A 14 -21.76 -6.56 28.83
CA VAL A 14 -21.59 -7.97 29.18
C VAL A 14 -20.70 -8.14 30.40
N ARG A 15 -19.57 -7.44 30.42
CA ARG A 15 -18.64 -7.48 31.56
C ARG A 15 -19.26 -6.85 32.81
N LEU A 16 -20.02 -5.76 32.69
CA LEU A 16 -20.74 -5.19 33.83
C LEU A 16 -21.76 -6.15 34.43
N ILE A 17 -22.56 -6.85 33.62
CA ILE A 17 -23.51 -7.86 34.09
C ILE A 17 -22.76 -8.99 34.80
N HIS A 18 -21.65 -9.47 34.23
CA HIS A 18 -20.82 -10.52 34.83
C HIS A 18 -20.25 -10.08 36.18
N GLU A 19 -19.72 -8.86 36.30
CA GLU A 19 -19.22 -8.35 37.58
C GLU A 19 -20.34 -8.18 38.63
N MET A 20 -21.53 -7.76 38.19
CA MET A 20 -22.69 -7.67 39.11
C MET A 20 -23.09 -9.03 39.65
N ASN A 21 -23.01 -10.11 38.84
CA ASN A 21 -23.26 -11.46 39.28
C ASN A 21 -22.19 -11.96 40.27
N ILE A 22 -20.90 -11.77 39.95
CA ILE A 22 -19.79 -12.16 40.83
C ILE A 22 -19.90 -11.46 42.19
N ARG A 23 -20.21 -10.16 42.19
CA ARG A 23 -20.33 -9.36 43.41
C ARG A 23 -21.69 -9.54 44.13
N LYS A 24 -22.53 -10.46 43.66
CA LYS A 24 -23.86 -10.72 44.20
C LYS A 24 -24.76 -9.48 44.33
N LEU A 25 -24.61 -8.56 43.35
CA LEU A 25 -25.39 -7.31 43.28
C LEU A 25 -26.72 -7.46 42.56
N ILE A 26 -27.01 -8.66 42.05
CA ILE A 26 -28.25 -9.06 41.39
C ILE A 26 -28.93 -10.11 42.30
N SER A 27 -30.24 -9.95 42.55
CA SER A 27 -31.01 -10.91 43.32
C SER A 27 -31.00 -12.30 42.66
N PRO A 28 -30.94 -13.38 43.43
CA PRO A 28 -31.01 -14.72 42.89
C PRO A 28 -32.25 -14.92 42.01
N GLY A 29 -32.07 -15.45 40.80
CA GLY A 29 -33.18 -15.70 39.86
C GLY A 29 -33.51 -14.55 38.93
N LEU A 30 -32.88 -13.36 39.08
CA LEU A 30 -33.06 -12.24 38.16
C LEU A 30 -32.02 -12.28 37.01
N ASP A 31 -32.48 -12.47 35.78
CA ASP A 31 -31.62 -12.35 34.58
C ASP A 31 -31.70 -10.94 33.98
N LEU A 32 -30.56 -10.27 33.92
CA LEU A 32 -30.46 -8.93 33.36
C LEU A 32 -30.18 -8.99 31.87
N HIS A 33 -31.21 -8.76 31.06
CA HIS A 33 -31.06 -8.69 29.63
C HIS A 33 -30.22 -7.48 29.22
N ARG A 34 -29.28 -7.67 28.26
CA ARG A 34 -28.35 -6.63 27.77
C ARG A 34 -29.06 -5.34 27.35
N ALA A 35 -30.19 -5.46 26.65
CA ALA A 35 -30.95 -4.28 26.19
C ALA A 35 -31.49 -3.43 27.35
N THR A 36 -31.88 -4.06 28.46
CA THR A 36 -32.34 -3.34 29.66
C THR A 36 -31.20 -2.55 30.28
N VAL A 37 -30.01 -3.17 30.39
CA VAL A 37 -28.81 -2.51 30.92
C VAL A 37 -28.38 -1.34 30.00
N TYR A 38 -28.42 -1.53 28.70
CA TYR A 38 -28.13 -0.44 27.74
C TYR A 38 -29.11 0.73 27.90
N ARG A 39 -30.41 0.47 27.98
CA ARG A 39 -31.43 1.54 28.19
C ARG A 39 -31.19 2.29 29.50
N PHE A 40 -30.95 1.56 30.58
CA PHE A 40 -30.66 2.15 31.88
C PHE A 40 -29.40 3.02 31.88
N LEU A 41 -28.30 2.55 31.29
CA LEU A 41 -27.07 3.32 31.20
C LEU A 41 -27.23 4.55 30.29
N ASN A 42 -28.02 4.45 29.24
CA ASN A 42 -28.33 5.58 28.34
C ASN A 42 -29.18 6.63 29.03
N SER A 43 -30.24 6.26 29.76
CA SER A 43 -31.10 7.18 30.46
C SER A 43 -30.36 7.93 31.59
N ASN A 44 -29.33 7.32 32.18
CA ASN A 44 -28.48 7.95 33.19
C ASN A 44 -27.23 8.63 32.59
N GLY A 45 -27.10 8.75 31.25
CA GLY A 45 -25.97 9.42 30.61
C GLY A 45 -24.63 8.69 30.75
N LEU A 46 -24.63 7.44 31.27
CA LEU A 46 -23.44 6.65 31.59
C LEU A 46 -22.93 5.79 30.42
N ASN A 47 -23.65 5.79 29.32
CA ASN A 47 -23.26 5.10 28.08
C ASN A 47 -22.87 6.08 26.98
N LYS A 48 -22.57 7.32 27.34
CA LYS A 48 -21.94 8.23 26.37
C LYS A 48 -20.60 7.61 26.00
N LYS A 49 -20.50 7.09 24.77
CA LYS A 49 -19.20 6.98 24.14
C LYS A 49 -18.52 8.31 24.38
N ASN A 50 -17.30 8.33 24.95
CA ASN A 50 -16.48 9.52 24.90
C ASN A 50 -16.57 9.99 23.45
N ARG A 51 -17.35 11.03 23.21
CA ARG A 51 -17.31 11.73 21.95
C ARG A 51 -15.89 12.28 21.93
N VAL A 52 -15.01 11.56 21.25
CA VAL A 52 -13.76 12.11 20.77
C VAL A 52 -14.19 13.46 20.21
N THR A 53 -13.68 14.55 20.78
CA THR A 53 -13.84 15.90 20.23
C THR A 53 -13.80 15.77 18.72
N PRO A 54 -14.79 16.29 17.97
CA PRO A 54 -14.77 16.18 16.53
C PRO A 54 -13.45 16.80 16.09
N GLU A 55 -12.46 15.96 15.74
CA GLU A 55 -11.32 16.46 14.99
C GLU A 55 -11.92 17.02 13.70
N ASP A 56 -11.49 18.24 13.33
CA ASP A 56 -11.90 18.88 12.08
C ASP A 56 -11.54 17.95 10.93
N ARG A 57 -12.51 17.12 10.52
CA ARG A 57 -12.38 16.13 9.45
C ARG A 57 -12.65 16.81 8.12
N ARG A 58 -11.90 17.86 7.81
CA ARG A 58 -11.97 18.46 6.50
C ARG A 58 -11.71 17.38 5.46
N ARG A 59 -12.58 17.36 4.47
CA ARG A 59 -12.46 16.47 3.32
C ARG A 59 -11.23 16.89 2.53
N PHE A 60 -10.08 16.29 2.84
CA PHE A 60 -8.86 16.52 2.08
C PHE A 60 -9.03 15.98 0.66
N GLU A 61 -8.67 16.76 -0.32
CA GLU A 61 -8.56 16.38 -1.71
C GLU A 61 -7.38 17.13 -2.31
N ALA A 62 -6.50 16.43 -3.04
CA ALA A 62 -5.40 17.05 -3.76
C ALA A 62 -5.94 17.98 -4.85
N GLU A 63 -5.26 19.09 -5.08
CA GLU A 63 -5.69 20.13 -6.01
C GLU A 63 -5.55 19.69 -7.47
N SER A 64 -4.50 18.94 -7.78
CA SER A 64 -4.17 18.52 -9.14
C SER A 64 -3.92 17.02 -9.26
N PRO A 65 -4.10 16.43 -10.46
CA PRO A 65 -3.66 15.07 -10.74
C PRO A 65 -2.18 14.89 -10.43
N ASN A 66 -1.81 13.70 -9.94
CA ASN A 66 -0.44 13.36 -9.54
C ASN A 66 0.15 14.19 -8.38
N ASP A 67 -0.61 15.03 -7.70
CA ASP A 67 -0.14 15.66 -6.46
C ASP A 67 0.04 14.65 -5.33
N LEU A 68 -0.89 13.70 -5.24
CA LEU A 68 -0.86 12.67 -4.22
C LEU A 68 -1.45 11.38 -4.74
N TRP A 69 -0.69 10.31 -4.70
CA TRP A 69 -1.22 8.95 -4.82
C TRP A 69 -1.35 8.30 -3.45
N GLN A 70 -2.44 7.59 -3.23
CA GLN A 70 -2.55 6.65 -2.11
C GLN A 70 -2.23 5.25 -2.63
N SER A 71 -1.45 4.49 -1.89
CA SER A 71 -1.14 3.10 -2.22
C SER A 71 -1.41 2.16 -1.05
N ASP A 72 -1.85 0.96 -1.38
CA ASP A 72 -2.16 -0.07 -0.39
C ASP A 72 -2.22 -1.45 -1.03
N CYS A 73 -2.27 -2.48 -0.20
CA CYS A 73 -2.42 -3.86 -0.60
C CYS A 73 -3.72 -4.45 -0.06
N MET A 74 -4.51 -5.08 -0.94
CA MET A 74 -5.73 -5.79 -0.57
C MET A 74 -5.55 -7.29 -0.76
N HIS A 75 -5.95 -8.07 0.22
CA HIS A 75 -6.07 -9.53 0.06
C HIS A 75 -7.17 -9.88 -0.95
N GLY A 76 -6.80 -10.54 -2.02
CA GLY A 76 -7.65 -11.00 -3.11
C GLY A 76 -8.16 -12.43 -2.95
N PRO A 77 -8.65 -13.06 -4.03
CA PRO A 77 -9.18 -14.41 -4.03
C PRO A 77 -8.06 -15.46 -3.96
N MET A 78 -8.46 -16.70 -3.71
CA MET A 78 -7.60 -17.86 -3.95
C MET A 78 -7.60 -18.19 -5.43
N ILE A 79 -6.41 -18.39 -5.99
CA ILE A 79 -6.21 -18.77 -7.40
C ILE A 79 -5.35 -20.03 -7.47
N ILE A 80 -5.31 -20.67 -8.64
CA ILE A 80 -4.45 -21.82 -8.91
C ILE A 80 -3.16 -21.32 -9.56
N HIS A 81 -2.03 -21.66 -8.95
CA HIS A 81 -0.69 -21.41 -9.49
C HIS A 81 0.17 -22.65 -9.25
N GLU A 82 0.79 -23.20 -10.31
CA GLU A 82 1.57 -24.44 -10.24
C GLU A 82 0.81 -25.59 -9.55
N ASN A 83 -0.45 -25.79 -9.94
CA ASN A 83 -1.37 -26.80 -9.38
C ASN A 83 -1.64 -26.67 -7.86
N LYS A 84 -1.33 -25.53 -7.24
CA LYS A 84 -1.60 -25.25 -5.82
C LYS A 84 -2.50 -24.03 -5.66
N LYS A 85 -3.35 -24.06 -4.65
CA LYS A 85 -4.13 -22.89 -4.27
C LYS A 85 -3.20 -21.86 -3.60
N ARG A 86 -3.13 -20.67 -4.18
CA ARG A 86 -2.38 -19.52 -3.67
C ARG A 86 -3.30 -18.32 -3.49
N LYS A 87 -3.04 -17.53 -2.48
CA LYS A 87 -3.75 -16.26 -2.27
C LYS A 87 -3.17 -15.20 -3.19
N ALA A 88 -4.05 -14.47 -3.88
CA ALA A 88 -3.65 -13.30 -4.64
C ALA A 88 -3.71 -12.03 -3.77
N TYR A 89 -2.88 -11.03 -4.08
CA TYR A 89 -2.76 -9.76 -3.39
C TYR A 89 -2.85 -8.64 -4.40
N LEU A 90 -3.86 -7.76 -4.28
CA LEU A 90 -4.01 -6.60 -5.17
C LEU A 90 -3.18 -5.43 -4.62
N LEU A 91 -2.11 -5.08 -5.32
CA LEU A 91 -1.39 -3.82 -5.11
C LEU A 91 -2.00 -2.76 -6.01
N ALA A 92 -2.32 -1.60 -5.46
CA ALA A 92 -2.95 -0.53 -6.21
C ALA A 92 -2.45 0.84 -5.79
N PHE A 93 -2.43 1.76 -6.76
CA PHE A 93 -2.26 3.20 -6.56
C PHE A 93 -3.53 3.90 -7.01
N ILE A 94 -4.01 4.87 -6.25
CA ILE A 94 -5.13 5.73 -6.65
C ILE A 94 -4.72 7.19 -6.55
N ASP A 95 -5.00 7.94 -7.59
CA ASP A 95 -4.80 9.38 -7.59
C ASP A 95 -5.86 10.06 -6.70
N ASP A 96 -5.39 10.84 -5.75
CA ASP A 96 -6.23 11.48 -4.73
C ASP A 96 -7.18 12.50 -5.33
N HIS A 97 -6.77 13.23 -6.37
CA HIS A 97 -7.59 14.21 -7.07
C HIS A 97 -8.67 13.57 -7.94
N SER A 98 -8.27 12.76 -8.89
CA SER A 98 -9.16 12.25 -9.94
C SER A 98 -9.89 10.96 -9.59
N ARG A 99 -9.39 10.19 -8.62
CA ARG A 99 -9.77 8.79 -8.33
C ARG A 99 -9.35 7.81 -9.43
N LEU A 100 -8.59 8.26 -10.43
CA LEU A 100 -7.98 7.36 -11.39
C LEU A 100 -7.02 6.42 -10.66
N VAL A 101 -6.96 5.20 -11.11
CA VAL A 101 -6.02 4.18 -10.64
C VAL A 101 -4.86 4.11 -11.64
N PRO A 102 -3.69 4.72 -11.35
CA PRO A 102 -2.53 4.71 -12.24
C PRO A 102 -2.09 3.29 -12.61
N HIS A 103 -2.08 2.40 -11.64
CA HIS A 103 -1.84 0.98 -11.82
C HIS A 103 -2.45 0.18 -10.67
N ALA A 104 -3.00 -0.98 -10.99
CA ALA A 104 -3.39 -1.98 -10.02
C ALA A 104 -3.30 -3.37 -10.64
N GLU A 105 -2.66 -4.31 -9.95
CA GLU A 105 -2.43 -5.67 -10.43
C GLU A 105 -2.42 -6.64 -9.25
N PHE A 106 -2.88 -7.86 -9.49
CA PHE A 106 -2.80 -8.95 -8.53
C PHE A 106 -1.45 -9.66 -8.63
N TYR A 107 -0.85 -9.92 -7.48
CA TYR A 107 0.42 -10.62 -7.30
C TYR A 107 0.25 -11.82 -6.39
N LEU A 108 1.25 -12.72 -6.38
CA LEU A 108 1.30 -13.88 -5.47
C LEU A 108 1.82 -13.52 -4.07
N SER A 109 2.35 -12.32 -3.89
CA SER A 109 2.88 -11.85 -2.61
C SER A 109 2.76 -10.32 -2.50
N GLU A 110 2.66 -9.84 -1.26
CA GLU A 110 2.74 -8.41 -0.91
C GLU A 110 4.18 -7.96 -0.62
N SER A 111 5.14 -8.50 -1.38
CA SER A 111 6.56 -8.19 -1.21
C SER A 111 6.94 -6.80 -1.74
N LEU A 112 8.08 -6.29 -1.26
CA LEU A 112 8.69 -5.08 -1.81
C LEU A 112 8.89 -5.17 -3.34
N GLN A 113 9.29 -6.34 -3.85
CA GLN A 113 9.52 -6.53 -5.28
C GLN A 113 8.23 -6.38 -6.09
N SER A 114 7.11 -6.96 -5.61
CA SER A 114 5.79 -6.77 -6.23
C SER A 114 5.38 -5.30 -6.21
N TYR A 115 5.64 -4.60 -5.09
CA TYR A 115 5.33 -3.19 -4.96
C TYR A 115 6.15 -2.32 -5.91
N LEU A 116 7.47 -2.53 -6.01
CA LEU A 116 8.34 -1.77 -6.91
C LEU A 116 7.95 -1.99 -8.39
N LYS A 117 7.61 -3.24 -8.76
CA LYS A 117 7.10 -3.54 -10.12
C LYS A 117 5.79 -2.80 -10.40
N SER A 118 4.88 -2.77 -9.43
CA SER A 118 3.61 -2.06 -9.52
C SER A 118 3.82 -0.53 -9.61
N LEU A 119 4.77 0.02 -8.84
CA LEU A 119 5.13 1.44 -8.89
C LEU A 119 5.77 1.82 -10.22
N GLU A 120 6.69 1.01 -10.75
CA GLU A 120 7.31 1.21 -12.06
C GLU A 120 6.26 1.29 -13.16
N SER A 121 5.31 0.35 -13.17
CA SER A 121 4.18 0.34 -14.12
C SER A 121 3.28 1.56 -13.97
N ALA A 122 2.97 1.97 -12.74
CA ALA A 122 2.16 3.15 -12.47
C ALA A 122 2.80 4.44 -13.00
N VAL A 123 4.09 4.63 -12.69
CA VAL A 123 4.86 5.81 -13.12
C VAL A 123 5.06 5.81 -14.63
N SER A 124 5.37 4.67 -15.24
CA SER A 124 5.51 4.54 -16.70
C SER A 124 4.23 4.93 -17.45
N THR A 125 3.07 4.62 -16.88
CA THR A 125 1.78 4.82 -17.55
C THR A 125 1.20 6.22 -17.33
N ARG A 126 1.40 6.82 -16.15
CA ARG A 126 0.69 8.04 -15.72
C ARG A 126 1.62 9.17 -15.25
N GLY A 127 2.94 9.01 -15.40
CA GLY A 127 3.92 9.98 -14.95
C GLY A 127 4.21 9.93 -13.46
N LEU A 128 5.03 10.85 -12.98
CA LEU A 128 5.54 10.91 -11.62
C LEU A 128 4.56 11.65 -10.69
N PRO A 129 4.09 11.03 -9.61
CA PRO A 129 3.37 11.76 -8.57
C PRO A 129 4.35 12.64 -7.77
N ARG A 130 3.84 13.70 -7.14
CA ARG A 130 4.63 14.50 -6.19
C ARG A 130 4.82 13.77 -4.86
N LYS A 131 3.77 13.05 -4.43
CA LYS A 131 3.73 12.35 -3.13
C LYS A 131 3.07 10.99 -3.28
N ILE A 132 3.56 10.01 -2.54
CA ILE A 132 2.89 8.71 -2.34
C ILE A 132 2.61 8.55 -0.86
N TYR A 133 1.35 8.30 -0.51
CA TYR A 133 0.90 8.01 0.84
C TYR A 133 0.63 6.52 1.00
N THR A 134 1.34 5.89 1.92
CA THR A 134 1.27 4.46 2.18
C THR A 134 1.15 4.15 3.68
N ASP A 135 0.91 2.90 4.04
CA ASP A 135 0.95 2.48 5.45
C ASP A 135 2.40 2.30 5.96
N ASN A 136 2.50 1.76 7.20
CA ASN A 136 3.78 1.46 7.84
C ASN A 136 4.20 -0.01 7.67
N GLY A 137 3.65 -0.75 6.70
CA GLY A 137 4.04 -2.13 6.43
C GLY A 137 5.53 -2.26 6.11
N ALA A 138 6.11 -3.43 6.39
CA ALA A 138 7.55 -3.65 6.22
C ALA A 138 8.06 -3.40 4.79
N ALA A 139 7.25 -3.73 3.78
CA ALA A 139 7.58 -3.47 2.38
C ALA A 139 7.72 -1.96 2.08
N PHE A 140 6.93 -1.13 2.75
CA PHE A 140 6.90 0.32 2.54
C PHE A 140 7.95 1.10 3.32
N ARG A 141 8.64 0.45 4.29
CA ARG A 141 9.76 1.01 5.07
C ARG A 141 11.14 0.58 4.57
N SER A 142 11.20 0.09 3.36
CA SER A 142 12.45 -0.38 2.77
C SER A 142 13.31 0.79 2.31
N HIS A 143 14.58 0.80 2.69
CA HIS A 143 15.57 1.77 2.17
C HIS A 143 15.66 1.77 0.65
N HIS A 144 15.40 0.64 -0.01
CA HIS A 144 15.37 0.58 -1.46
C HIS A 144 14.19 1.38 -2.03
N LEU A 145 12.99 1.28 -1.45
CA LEU A 145 11.84 2.09 -1.86
C LEU A 145 12.09 3.59 -1.60
N GLU A 146 12.62 3.92 -0.42
CA GLU A 146 12.99 5.31 -0.08
C GLU A 146 13.98 5.88 -1.09
N HIS A 147 15.00 5.10 -1.48
CA HIS A 147 15.98 5.51 -2.48
C HIS A 147 15.35 5.72 -3.86
N VAL A 148 14.53 4.78 -4.33
CA VAL A 148 13.80 4.88 -5.62
C VAL A 148 12.92 6.11 -5.65
N THR A 149 12.09 6.31 -4.64
CA THR A 149 11.17 7.45 -4.59
C THR A 149 11.91 8.78 -4.50
N ALA A 150 12.96 8.87 -3.67
CA ALA A 150 13.78 10.08 -3.55
C ALA A 150 14.49 10.42 -4.87
N SER A 151 15.06 9.42 -5.56
CA SER A 151 15.74 9.60 -6.85
C SER A 151 14.78 10.08 -7.95
N LEU A 152 13.51 9.65 -7.90
CA LEU A 152 12.45 10.11 -8.80
C LEU A 152 11.83 11.46 -8.36
N GLY A 153 12.28 12.04 -7.25
CA GLY A 153 11.72 13.27 -6.68
C GLY A 153 10.27 13.09 -6.20
N ILE A 154 9.95 11.91 -5.66
CA ILE A 154 8.65 11.57 -5.09
C ILE A 154 8.76 11.56 -3.57
N ALA A 155 7.96 12.35 -2.87
CA ALA A 155 7.92 12.33 -1.40
C ALA A 155 7.12 11.12 -0.90
N LEU A 156 7.77 10.21 -0.19
CA LEU A 156 7.12 9.05 0.43
C LEU A 156 6.59 9.43 1.81
N LEU A 157 5.28 9.34 1.99
CA LEU A 157 4.58 9.69 3.22
C LEU A 157 3.99 8.43 3.85
N HIS A 158 4.27 8.22 5.13
CA HIS A 158 3.73 7.09 5.88
C HIS A 158 2.56 7.53 6.76
N ALA A 159 1.53 6.68 6.83
CA ALA A 159 0.40 6.89 7.72
C ALA A 159 0.87 6.98 9.18
N ARG A 160 0.38 7.98 9.92
CA ARG A 160 0.62 8.04 11.36
C ARG A 160 -0.08 6.86 12.05
N PRO A 161 0.60 6.15 12.98
CA PRO A 161 -0.04 5.11 13.75
C PRO A 161 -1.35 5.60 14.37
N TYR A 162 -2.39 4.77 14.30
CA TYR A 162 -3.73 5.07 14.84
C TYR A 162 -4.50 6.26 14.22
N LYS A 163 -4.04 6.82 13.08
CA LYS A 163 -4.76 7.84 12.33
C LYS A 163 -5.03 7.38 10.88
N PRO A 164 -6.03 6.52 10.63
CA PRO A 164 -6.31 5.94 9.30
C PRO A 164 -6.91 6.94 8.30
N GLN A 165 -7.08 8.20 8.69
CA GLN A 165 -7.87 9.21 7.97
C GLN A 165 -7.35 9.56 6.56
N GLY A 166 -6.09 9.24 6.25
CA GLY A 166 -5.48 9.54 4.95
C GLY A 166 -5.74 8.54 3.82
N LYS A 167 -6.22 7.32 4.11
CA LYS A 167 -6.33 6.21 3.15
C LYS A 167 -7.76 5.90 2.66
N GLY A 168 -8.74 6.72 3.03
CA GLY A 168 -10.15 6.45 2.75
C GLY A 168 -10.51 6.27 1.27
N LYS A 169 -9.71 6.82 0.34
CA LYS A 169 -9.98 6.72 -1.10
C LYS A 169 -9.56 5.35 -1.65
N ILE A 170 -8.37 4.88 -1.30
CA ILE A 170 -7.90 3.53 -1.69
C ILE A 170 -8.75 2.44 -1.01
N GLU A 171 -9.13 2.62 0.26
CA GLU A 171 -10.02 1.69 0.98
C GLU A 171 -11.40 1.60 0.29
N ARG A 172 -11.93 2.74 -0.17
CA ARG A 172 -13.19 2.76 -0.93
C ARG A 172 -13.04 2.09 -2.29
N PHE A 173 -11.94 2.29 -2.98
CA PHE A 173 -11.63 1.57 -4.21
C PHE A 173 -11.60 0.06 -3.98
N PHE A 174 -10.91 -0.42 -2.96
CA PHE A 174 -10.87 -1.84 -2.61
C PHE A 174 -12.26 -2.41 -2.25
N ARG A 175 -13.11 -1.60 -1.60
CA ARG A 175 -14.50 -2.00 -1.36
C ARG A 175 -15.25 -2.20 -2.68
N THR A 176 -15.06 -1.31 -3.63
CA THR A 176 -15.65 -1.40 -4.97
C THR A 176 -15.17 -2.66 -5.71
N VAL A 177 -13.87 -2.95 -5.67
CA VAL A 177 -13.31 -4.19 -6.23
C VAL A 177 -13.96 -5.43 -5.61
N ARG A 178 -14.10 -5.46 -4.28
CA ARG A 178 -14.73 -6.59 -3.57
C ARG A 178 -16.21 -6.76 -3.88
N SER A 179 -16.93 -5.68 -4.12
CA SER A 179 -18.39 -5.75 -4.35
C SER A 179 -18.77 -5.87 -5.81
N GLU A 180 -17.96 -5.34 -6.74
CA GLU A 180 -18.35 -5.21 -8.14
C GLU A 180 -17.51 -6.02 -9.13
N PHE A 181 -16.30 -6.41 -8.75
CA PHE A 181 -15.43 -7.22 -9.60
C PHE A 181 -15.31 -8.68 -9.12
N LEU A 182 -14.83 -8.87 -7.87
CA LEU A 182 -14.52 -10.20 -7.37
C LEU A 182 -15.71 -11.20 -7.38
N PRO A 183 -16.96 -10.81 -7.06
CA PRO A 183 -18.09 -11.74 -7.09
C PRO A 183 -18.43 -12.27 -8.50
N PHE A 184 -18.03 -11.55 -9.54
CA PHE A 184 -18.30 -11.91 -10.94
C PHE A 184 -17.12 -12.56 -11.66
N PHE A 185 -15.96 -12.59 -11.02
CA PHE A 185 -14.79 -13.27 -11.56
C PHE A 185 -14.97 -14.79 -11.46
N LYS A 186 -14.88 -15.49 -12.62
CA LYS A 186 -15.06 -16.95 -12.73
C LYS A 186 -13.79 -17.70 -13.12
N GLY A 187 -12.66 -17.00 -13.34
CA GLY A 187 -11.39 -17.61 -13.66
C GLY A 187 -10.73 -18.27 -12.45
N SER A 188 -9.62 -18.95 -12.69
CA SER A 188 -8.91 -19.71 -11.66
C SER A 188 -7.42 -19.36 -11.55
N THR A 189 -6.84 -18.73 -12.56
CA THR A 189 -5.41 -18.41 -12.62
C THR A 189 -5.13 -16.94 -12.37
N LEU A 190 -3.87 -16.62 -12.00
CA LEU A 190 -3.45 -15.22 -11.82
C LEU A 190 -3.53 -14.42 -13.13
N PHE A 191 -3.22 -15.05 -14.25
CA PHE A 191 -3.29 -14.42 -15.56
C PHE A 191 -4.73 -14.01 -15.91
N GLU A 192 -5.69 -14.93 -15.79
CA GLU A 192 -7.12 -14.66 -16.04
C GLU A 192 -7.64 -13.58 -15.09
N LEU A 193 -7.23 -13.62 -13.82
CA LEU A 193 -7.62 -12.63 -12.83
C LEU A 193 -7.14 -11.23 -13.22
N ASN A 194 -5.89 -11.07 -13.61
CA ASN A 194 -5.33 -9.79 -14.03
C ASN A 194 -5.90 -9.30 -15.36
N GLN A 195 -6.14 -10.19 -16.31
CA GLN A 195 -6.76 -9.83 -17.58
C GLN A 195 -8.19 -9.31 -17.39
N ALA A 196 -9.02 -10.05 -16.65
CA ALA A 196 -10.38 -9.63 -16.34
C ALA A 196 -10.43 -8.33 -15.53
N PHE A 197 -9.50 -8.19 -14.58
CA PHE A 197 -9.40 -6.99 -13.74
C PHE A 197 -9.00 -5.75 -14.55
N CYS A 198 -8.06 -5.89 -15.47
CA CYS A 198 -7.64 -4.80 -16.37
C CYS A 198 -8.81 -4.28 -17.21
N ILE A 199 -9.59 -5.19 -17.79
CA ILE A 199 -10.80 -4.85 -18.57
C ILE A 199 -11.82 -4.13 -17.67
N TRP A 200 -12.14 -4.69 -16.50
CA TRP A 200 -13.09 -4.08 -15.56
C TRP A 200 -12.61 -2.69 -15.10
N LEU A 201 -11.32 -2.53 -14.82
CA LEU A 201 -10.74 -1.27 -14.36
C LEU A 201 -10.89 -0.15 -15.41
N ASN A 202 -10.55 -0.46 -16.67
CA ASN A 202 -10.57 0.53 -17.76
C ASN A 202 -12.00 0.80 -18.26
N ASP A 203 -12.77 -0.23 -18.55
CA ASP A 203 -14.05 -0.10 -19.23
C ASP A 203 -15.19 0.26 -18.28
N ILE A 204 -15.09 -0.13 -17.00
CA ILE A 204 -16.14 0.10 -16.02
C ILE A 204 -15.72 1.15 -15.00
N TYR A 205 -14.64 0.95 -14.26
CA TYR A 205 -14.28 1.83 -13.15
C TYR A 205 -13.83 3.22 -13.63
N HIS A 206 -12.91 3.30 -14.60
CA HIS A 206 -12.37 4.57 -15.09
C HIS A 206 -13.40 5.35 -15.97
N SER A 207 -14.36 4.66 -16.56
CA SER A 207 -15.31 5.23 -17.52
C SER A 207 -16.64 5.67 -16.90
N ARG A 208 -16.96 5.26 -15.67
CA ARG A 208 -18.19 5.70 -14.99
C ARG A 208 -17.98 6.94 -14.14
N LYS A 209 -19.04 7.75 -13.98
CA LYS A 209 -19.01 8.92 -13.09
C LYS A 209 -18.82 8.49 -11.65
N HIS A 210 -17.80 9.03 -11.00
CA HIS A 210 -17.52 8.79 -9.59
C HIS A 210 -18.42 9.68 -8.71
N SER A 211 -19.12 9.09 -7.74
CA SER A 211 -20.14 9.78 -6.92
C SER A 211 -19.62 11.00 -6.15
N SER A 212 -18.33 11.02 -5.78
CA SER A 212 -17.78 12.15 -5.01
C SER A 212 -17.26 13.29 -5.87
N THR A 213 -16.97 13.04 -7.15
CA THR A 213 -16.39 14.05 -8.05
C THR A 213 -17.37 14.49 -9.14
N GLY A 214 -18.44 13.70 -9.39
CA GLY A 214 -19.39 13.97 -10.47
C GLY A 214 -18.84 13.75 -11.89
N GLN A 215 -17.57 13.38 -12.00
CA GLN A 215 -16.83 13.15 -13.25
C GLN A 215 -16.32 11.72 -13.33
N THR A 216 -15.97 11.26 -14.53
CA THR A 216 -15.24 10.00 -14.66
C THR A 216 -13.79 10.19 -14.18
N PRO A 217 -13.17 9.17 -13.54
CA PRO A 217 -11.77 9.27 -13.13
C PRO A 217 -10.85 9.66 -14.27
N PHE A 218 -11.06 9.11 -15.45
CA PHE A 218 -10.26 9.40 -16.63
C PHE A 218 -10.38 10.86 -17.08
N ALA A 219 -11.62 11.37 -17.27
CA ALA A 219 -11.84 12.74 -17.69
C ALA A 219 -11.27 13.76 -16.68
N ARG A 220 -11.43 13.47 -15.37
CA ARG A 220 -10.89 14.34 -14.32
C ARG A 220 -9.38 14.33 -14.27
N PHE A 221 -8.74 13.19 -14.55
CA PHE A 221 -7.29 13.11 -14.63
C PHE A 221 -6.73 13.91 -15.81
N THR A 222 -7.38 13.81 -16.97
CA THR A 222 -6.93 14.46 -18.21
C THR A 222 -7.28 15.93 -18.30
N SER A 223 -8.15 16.45 -17.44
CA SER A 223 -8.57 17.87 -17.47
C SER A 223 -7.45 18.86 -17.09
N ASN A 224 -6.35 18.41 -16.50
CA ASN A 224 -5.24 19.25 -16.07
C ASN A 224 -3.89 18.55 -16.32
N MET A 225 -3.62 18.20 -17.56
CA MET A 225 -2.40 17.47 -17.95
C MET A 225 -1.12 18.30 -17.86
N GLU A 226 -1.23 19.62 -17.88
CA GLU A 226 -0.07 20.53 -17.82
C GLU A 226 0.70 20.41 -16.49
N CYS A 227 0.04 19.93 -15.43
CA CYS A 227 0.67 19.73 -14.13
C CYS A 227 1.42 18.39 -14.00
N LEU A 228 1.32 17.50 -15.00
CA LEU A 228 1.89 16.17 -14.94
C LEU A 228 3.40 16.22 -15.12
N ARG A 229 4.12 15.47 -14.31
CA ARG A 229 5.55 15.22 -14.44
C ARG A 229 5.74 13.96 -15.27
N GLU A 230 6.45 14.08 -16.38
CA GLU A 230 6.71 12.92 -17.23
C GLU A 230 7.64 11.91 -16.57
N SER A 231 7.47 10.64 -16.97
CA SER A 231 8.37 9.57 -16.58
C SER A 231 9.71 9.70 -17.33
N PRO A 232 10.86 9.55 -16.66
CA PRO A 232 12.15 9.60 -17.36
C PRO A 232 12.30 8.43 -18.34
N ALA A 233 12.97 8.67 -19.48
CA ALA A 233 13.18 7.66 -20.52
C ALA A 233 13.92 6.42 -19.98
N ASN A 234 14.83 6.61 -19.02
CA ASN A 234 15.60 5.55 -18.35
C ASN A 234 14.98 5.13 -17.01
N LEU A 235 13.64 5.12 -16.90
CA LEU A 235 12.92 4.83 -15.66
C LEU A 235 13.42 3.57 -14.95
N LYS A 236 13.70 2.50 -15.69
CA LYS A 236 14.19 1.23 -15.13
C LYS A 236 15.45 1.40 -14.28
N ASP A 237 16.34 2.32 -14.65
CA ASP A 237 17.59 2.53 -13.91
C ASP A 237 17.38 3.00 -12.48
N TYR A 238 16.28 3.71 -12.20
CA TYR A 238 15.93 4.19 -10.87
C TYR A 238 15.49 3.03 -9.94
N PHE A 239 15.05 1.91 -10.49
CA PHE A 239 14.62 0.73 -9.73
C PHE A 239 15.71 -0.30 -9.47
N ARG A 240 16.96 -0.02 -9.92
CA ARG A 240 18.11 -0.90 -9.66
C ARG A 240 18.46 -0.93 -8.16
N LYS A 241 18.85 -2.09 -7.69
CA LYS A 241 19.45 -2.25 -6.37
C LYS A 241 20.87 -1.73 -6.38
N ASN A 242 21.29 -1.14 -5.27
CA ASN A 242 22.65 -0.70 -5.03
C ASN A 242 23.21 -1.46 -3.82
N VAL A 243 24.27 -2.22 -4.05
CA VAL A 243 24.96 -2.98 -3.00
C VAL A 243 26.45 -2.65 -3.01
N ARG A 244 27.01 -2.31 -1.84
CA ARG A 244 28.45 -2.08 -1.72
C ARG A 244 29.20 -3.39 -1.56
N ARG A 245 30.26 -3.58 -2.34
CA ARG A 245 31.15 -4.73 -2.31
C ARG A 245 32.60 -4.28 -2.44
N ARG A 246 33.52 -5.07 -1.89
CA ARG A 246 34.96 -4.84 -2.08
C ARG A 246 35.45 -5.72 -3.23
N VAL A 247 36.19 -5.14 -4.16
CA VAL A 247 36.86 -5.87 -5.21
C VAL A 247 38.07 -6.56 -4.63
N ALA A 248 38.20 -7.87 -4.86
CA ALA A 248 39.31 -8.68 -4.37
C ALA A 248 40.61 -8.40 -5.16
N LYS A 249 41.76 -8.93 -4.66
CA LYS A 249 43.09 -8.73 -5.28
C LYS A 249 43.16 -9.38 -6.66
N ASP A 250 42.40 -10.43 -6.91
CA ASP A 250 42.26 -11.17 -8.16
C ASP A 250 41.25 -10.55 -9.14
N ARG A 251 40.84 -9.29 -8.90
CA ARG A 251 39.85 -8.54 -9.68
C ARG A 251 38.43 -9.08 -9.57
N THR A 252 38.14 -10.00 -8.67
CA THR A 252 36.79 -10.54 -8.55
C THR A 252 35.95 -9.74 -7.57
N VAL A 253 34.64 -9.72 -7.83
CA VAL A 253 33.61 -9.23 -6.92
C VAL A 253 32.41 -10.15 -6.92
N SER A 254 31.93 -10.54 -5.73
CA SER A 254 30.80 -11.47 -5.62
C SER A 254 29.48 -10.71 -5.39
N LEU A 255 28.43 -11.17 -6.08
CA LEU A 255 27.05 -10.69 -5.92
C LEU A 255 26.07 -11.86 -6.04
N ASN A 256 25.24 -12.10 -5.01
CA ASN A 256 24.20 -13.13 -5.00
C ASN A 256 24.70 -14.54 -5.40
N GLY A 257 25.91 -14.92 -4.94
CA GLY A 257 26.50 -16.22 -5.25
C GLY A 257 27.18 -16.31 -6.62
N ARG A 258 27.21 -15.25 -7.41
CA ARG A 258 27.93 -15.14 -8.68
C ARG A 258 29.20 -14.33 -8.51
N ILE A 259 30.19 -14.61 -9.34
CA ILE A 259 31.49 -13.93 -9.34
C ILE A 259 31.59 -13.14 -10.65
N PHE A 260 31.97 -11.88 -10.54
CA PHE A 260 32.14 -10.98 -11.67
C PHE A 260 33.56 -10.45 -11.71
N GLU A 261 34.10 -10.21 -12.89
CA GLU A 261 35.39 -9.57 -13.10
C GLU A 261 35.24 -8.03 -13.11
N ALA A 262 36.01 -7.35 -12.27
CA ALA A 262 35.98 -5.89 -12.16
C ALA A 262 37.20 -5.24 -12.87
N PRO A 263 37.08 -4.00 -13.31
CA PRO A 263 38.18 -3.24 -13.88
C PRO A 263 39.38 -3.11 -12.93
N VAL A 264 40.60 -3.22 -13.46
CA VAL A 264 41.86 -3.15 -12.70
C VAL A 264 41.95 -1.96 -11.73
N PRO A 265 41.53 -0.72 -12.08
CA PRO A 265 41.61 0.40 -11.16
C PRO A 265 40.77 0.27 -9.89
N LEU A 266 39.86 -0.71 -9.85
CA LEU A 266 38.95 -0.93 -8.71
C LEU A 266 39.45 -1.99 -7.73
N ILE A 267 40.60 -2.62 -7.97
CA ILE A 267 41.19 -3.63 -7.08
C ILE A 267 41.34 -3.05 -5.66
N GLY A 268 40.82 -3.79 -4.68
CA GLY A 268 40.89 -3.41 -3.23
C GLY A 268 39.92 -2.29 -2.83
N LYS A 269 39.23 -1.64 -3.78
CA LYS A 269 38.29 -0.56 -3.49
C LYS A 269 36.92 -1.09 -3.14
N GLN A 270 36.18 -0.30 -2.36
CA GLN A 270 34.77 -0.56 -2.06
C GLN A 270 33.91 0.12 -3.11
N VAL A 271 33.27 -0.68 -3.97
CA VAL A 271 32.48 -0.22 -5.09
C VAL A 271 30.98 -0.39 -4.85
N SER A 272 30.16 0.35 -5.58
CA SER A 272 28.72 0.14 -5.66
C SER A 272 28.37 -0.71 -6.89
N LEU A 273 27.63 -1.79 -6.68
CA LEU A 273 27.08 -2.66 -7.72
C LEU A 273 25.61 -2.32 -7.92
N LEU A 274 25.24 -1.93 -9.14
CA LEU A 274 23.89 -1.56 -9.56
C LEU A 274 23.33 -2.67 -10.44
N TYR A 275 22.20 -3.26 -10.06
CA TYR A 275 21.60 -4.39 -10.77
C TYR A 275 20.10 -4.51 -10.55
N HIS A 276 19.43 -5.25 -11.43
CA HIS A 276 18.06 -5.69 -11.24
C HIS A 276 18.01 -7.16 -10.82
N ASP A 277 17.10 -7.52 -9.92
CA ASP A 277 16.89 -8.93 -9.54
C ASP A 277 16.49 -9.81 -10.74
N GLN A 278 15.82 -9.22 -11.73
CA GLN A 278 15.36 -9.92 -12.93
C GLN A 278 16.45 -10.05 -14.00
N GLU A 279 17.52 -9.27 -13.91
CA GLU A 279 18.67 -9.27 -14.82
C GLU A 279 19.96 -9.48 -14.03
N PRO A 280 20.15 -10.66 -13.40
CA PRO A 280 21.24 -10.88 -12.44
C PRO A 280 22.63 -10.87 -13.08
N ASP A 281 22.72 -11.00 -14.41
CA ASP A 281 23.97 -10.95 -15.17
C ASP A 281 24.35 -9.53 -15.59
N ARG A 282 23.41 -8.59 -15.53
CA ARG A 282 23.64 -7.18 -15.91
C ARG A 282 23.94 -6.36 -14.68
N VAL A 283 25.18 -6.37 -14.25
CA VAL A 283 25.67 -5.64 -13.07
C VAL A 283 26.58 -4.51 -13.52
N GLU A 284 26.20 -3.27 -13.20
CA GLU A 284 27.04 -2.10 -13.40
C GLU A 284 27.85 -1.81 -12.15
N VAL A 285 29.15 -1.48 -12.31
CA VAL A 285 30.00 -1.11 -11.21
C VAL A 285 30.28 0.40 -11.22
N SER A 286 30.12 1.04 -10.05
CA SER A 286 30.48 2.44 -9.87
C SER A 286 31.35 2.66 -8.64
N PHE A 287 32.23 3.66 -8.72
CA PHE A 287 33.12 4.08 -7.64
C PHE A 287 33.15 5.59 -7.57
N GLU A 288 32.94 6.17 -6.39
CA GLU A 288 32.92 7.64 -6.16
C GLU A 288 31.98 8.39 -7.13
N GLY A 289 30.81 7.80 -7.42
CA GLY A 289 29.81 8.42 -8.32
C GLY A 289 30.10 8.27 -9.82
N ARG A 290 31.25 7.65 -10.20
CA ARG A 290 31.61 7.40 -11.59
C ARG A 290 31.29 5.95 -11.98
N SER A 291 30.63 5.75 -13.10
CA SER A 291 30.42 4.41 -13.68
C SER A 291 31.69 3.91 -14.35
N TYR A 292 32.00 2.63 -14.15
CA TYR A 292 33.08 1.89 -14.81
C TYR A 292 32.54 0.84 -15.78
N GLY A 293 31.22 0.89 -16.08
CA GLY A 293 30.57 0.01 -17.02
C GLY A 293 30.02 -1.27 -16.41
N LEU A 294 29.58 -2.15 -17.29
CA LEU A 294 29.04 -3.46 -16.91
C LEU A 294 30.17 -4.43 -16.56
N LEU A 295 29.96 -5.23 -15.53
CA LEU A 295 30.86 -6.32 -15.16
C LEU A 295 30.62 -7.52 -16.08
N THR A 296 31.68 -8.30 -16.31
CA THR A 296 31.64 -9.59 -16.99
C THR A 296 31.57 -10.74 -15.97
N VAL A 297 30.81 -11.79 -16.30
CA VAL A 297 30.70 -13.01 -15.46
C VAL A 297 31.91 -13.88 -15.65
#